data_3e87359ce350fb1f210cc36012d480d0
#
_entry.id   3e87359ce350fb1f210cc36012d480d0
#
_cell.length_a   1.000
_cell.length_b   1.000
_cell.length_c   1.000
_cell.angle_alpha   90.00
_cell.angle_beta   90.00
_cell.angle_gamma   90.00
#
_symmetry.space_group_name_H-M   'P 1'
#
loop_
_entity.id
_entity.type
_entity.pdbx_description
1 polymer ?
#
loop_
_entity_poly.entity_id
_entity_poly.type
_entity_poly.pdbx_seq_one_letter_code
_entity_poly.pdbx_strand_id
1 'polypeptide(L)'
;MGVIYKATNMLNKKSYIGQTRRSLEIRKKEHELDSNLNKSNSAFHFALKKYGFDNFSWEILEECDDDQLNAKEIFWIDYYDTYISGYNMTVGGQTGLNAWQEKHFEEWQDNLSKGRGLLKEKNPEKFEEIRQLGTKTSKVPVRCIELNLIFDSISSAARWSQTDDNPNRKAIKPQSITRVCRGGRKTTGGYHWEYI
;
A
#
# COMPACT_ATOMS: atom_id res chain seq x y z
N MET A 1 11.56 16.27 18.99
CA MET A 1 10.65 16.70 17.89
C MET A 1 11.14 16.08 16.61
N GLY A 2 10.25 15.52 15.84
CA GLY A 2 10.53 14.95 14.55
C GLY A 2 9.66 15.57 13.46
N VAL A 3 9.89 15.20 12.22
CA VAL A 3 9.18 15.74 11.05
C VAL A 3 8.60 14.62 10.19
N ILE A 4 7.40 14.85 9.67
CA ILE A 4 6.83 14.10 8.56
C ILE A 4 7.07 14.89 7.29
N TYR A 5 7.61 14.25 6.28
CA TYR A 5 7.93 14.88 5.01
C TYR A 5 7.34 14.12 3.82
N LYS A 6 7.18 14.85 2.73
CA LYS A 6 6.76 14.30 1.44
C LYS A 6 7.83 14.56 0.39
N ALA A 7 8.17 13.52 -0.35
CA ALA A 7 8.99 13.59 -1.55
C ALA A 7 8.14 13.28 -2.77
N THR A 8 7.95 14.26 -3.66
CA THR A 8 7.11 14.13 -4.85
C THR A 8 7.97 14.11 -6.10
N ASN A 9 7.84 13.04 -6.89
CA ASN A 9 8.46 12.96 -8.21
C ASN A 9 7.75 13.91 -9.18
N MET A 10 8.46 14.92 -9.65
CA MET A 10 7.91 15.96 -10.52
C MET A 10 7.54 15.46 -11.92
N LEU A 11 8.10 14.32 -12.36
CA LEU A 11 7.85 13.75 -13.68
C LEU A 11 6.54 12.94 -13.74
N ASN A 12 6.25 12.15 -12.71
CA ASN A 12 5.09 11.25 -12.71
C ASN A 12 4.08 11.53 -11.59
N LYS A 13 4.34 12.55 -10.77
CA LYS A 13 3.50 13.05 -9.65
C LYS A 13 3.27 12.05 -8.51
N LYS A 14 3.95 10.90 -8.52
CA LYS A 14 3.92 9.96 -7.40
C LYS A 14 4.73 10.48 -6.23
N SER A 15 4.26 10.21 -5.02
CA SER A 15 4.88 10.71 -3.80
C SER A 15 5.28 9.57 -2.85
N TYR A 16 6.20 9.89 -1.97
CA TYR A 16 6.62 9.11 -0.81
C TYR A 16 6.42 9.95 0.45
N ILE A 17 5.88 9.36 1.48
CA ILE A 17 5.81 9.94 2.82
C ILE A 17 6.82 9.23 3.71
N GLY A 18 7.54 9.99 4.51
CA GLY A 18 8.48 9.44 5.48
C GLY A 18 8.57 10.29 6.74
N GLN A 19 9.16 9.71 7.76
CA GLN A 19 9.41 10.36 9.04
C GLN A 19 10.90 10.42 9.34
N THR A 20 11.31 11.42 10.12
CA THR A 20 12.67 11.52 10.65
C THR A 20 12.71 12.28 11.95
N ARG A 21 13.64 11.90 12.87
CA ARG A 21 13.99 12.65 14.07
C ARG A 21 15.15 13.62 13.83
N ARG A 22 15.67 13.66 12.60
CA ARG A 22 16.73 14.55 12.17
C ARG A 22 16.16 15.62 11.26
N SER A 23 16.97 16.63 10.90
CA SER A 23 16.54 17.59 9.90
C SER A 23 16.24 16.91 8.55
N LEU A 24 15.29 17.47 7.80
CA LEU A 24 14.95 16.97 6.46
C LEU A 24 16.17 16.93 5.54
N GLU A 25 17.08 17.90 5.64
CA GLU A 25 18.29 17.96 4.82
C GLU A 25 19.23 16.78 5.06
N ILE A 26 19.38 16.34 6.31
CA ILE A 26 20.17 15.15 6.65
C ILE A 26 19.48 13.92 6.05
N ARG A 27 18.16 13.80 6.21
CA ARG A 27 17.39 12.66 5.71
C ARG A 27 17.40 12.56 4.18
N LYS A 28 17.34 13.68 3.48
CA LYS A 28 17.48 13.75 2.02
C LYS A 28 18.81 13.16 1.54
N LYS A 29 19.93 13.57 2.18
CA LYS A 29 21.26 13.04 1.86
C LYS A 29 21.36 11.54 2.12
N GLU A 30 20.74 11.03 3.19
CA GLU A 30 20.69 9.59 3.48
C GLU A 30 19.96 8.85 2.36
N HIS A 31 18.79 9.33 1.92
CA HIS A 31 18.03 8.72 0.82
C HIS A 31 18.82 8.73 -0.51
N GLU A 32 19.49 9.82 -0.81
CA GLU A 32 20.34 9.92 -2.01
C GLU A 32 21.48 8.88 -1.96
N LEU A 33 22.19 8.81 -0.83
CA LEU A 33 23.28 7.86 -0.64
C LEU A 33 22.79 6.40 -0.71
N ASP A 34 21.68 6.08 -0.02
CA ASP A 34 21.13 4.73 0.00
C ASP A 34 20.62 4.28 -1.38
N SER A 35 20.06 5.22 -2.18
CA SER A 35 19.63 4.95 -3.54
C SER A 35 20.81 4.66 -4.48
N ASN A 36 21.91 5.43 -4.34
CA ASN A 36 23.12 5.28 -5.15
C ASN A 36 23.88 3.98 -4.80
N LEU A 37 23.91 3.61 -3.55
CA LEU A 37 24.61 2.41 -3.07
C LEU A 37 23.77 1.13 -3.13
N ASN A 38 22.52 1.19 -3.61
CA ASN A 38 21.56 0.07 -3.63
C ASN A 38 21.39 -0.60 -2.25
N LYS A 39 21.51 0.16 -1.17
CA LYS A 39 21.38 -0.36 0.21
C LYS A 39 19.94 -0.72 0.59
N SER A 40 18.96 -0.23 -0.15
CA SER A 40 17.54 -0.43 0.13
C SER A 40 16.79 -0.92 -1.09
N ASN A 41 15.98 -1.95 -0.91
CA ASN A 41 15.07 -2.49 -1.93
C ASN A 41 13.68 -1.81 -1.91
N SER A 42 13.59 -0.55 -1.47
CA SER A 42 12.32 0.17 -1.45
C SER A 42 11.97 0.75 -2.82
N ALA A 43 10.67 0.79 -3.13
CA ALA A 43 10.17 1.40 -4.36
C ALA A 43 10.59 2.87 -4.49
N PHE A 44 10.70 3.58 -3.36
CA PHE A 44 11.16 4.96 -3.32
C PHE A 44 12.63 5.11 -3.75
N HIS A 45 13.54 4.28 -3.21
CA HIS A 45 14.96 4.34 -3.62
C HIS A 45 15.16 3.91 -5.07
N PHE A 46 14.40 2.94 -5.57
CA PHE A 46 14.40 2.62 -7.01
C PHE A 46 13.91 3.80 -7.85
N ALA A 47 12.92 4.54 -7.38
CA ALA A 47 12.43 5.72 -8.09
C ALA A 47 13.46 6.86 -8.08
N LEU A 48 14.13 7.14 -6.94
CA LEU A 48 15.21 8.10 -6.86
C LEU A 48 16.34 7.77 -7.85
N LYS A 49 16.75 6.51 -7.91
CA LYS A 49 17.78 6.05 -8.85
C LYS A 49 17.33 6.16 -10.31
N LYS A 50 16.08 5.77 -10.61
CA LYS A 50 15.54 5.76 -11.98
C LYS A 50 15.31 7.14 -12.54
N TYR A 51 14.75 8.03 -11.75
CA TYR A 51 14.30 9.35 -12.20
C TYR A 51 15.28 10.48 -11.88
N GLY A 52 16.29 10.20 -11.05
CA GLY A 52 17.24 11.21 -10.55
C GLY A 52 16.71 11.95 -9.33
N PHE A 53 17.58 12.18 -8.35
CA PHE A 53 17.26 12.83 -7.08
C PHE A 53 16.70 14.25 -7.28
N ASP A 54 17.28 15.01 -8.23
CA ASP A 54 16.90 16.40 -8.53
C ASP A 54 15.48 16.55 -9.08
N ASN A 55 14.88 15.46 -9.57
CA ASN A 55 13.50 15.44 -10.05
C ASN A 55 12.47 15.20 -8.93
N PHE A 56 12.89 15.25 -7.67
CA PHE A 56 12.00 15.17 -6.53
C PHE A 56 11.92 16.49 -5.77
N SER A 57 10.70 16.99 -5.58
CA SER A 57 10.45 18.08 -4.64
C SER A 57 10.24 17.52 -3.24
N TRP A 58 10.77 18.23 -2.24
CA TRP A 58 10.72 17.80 -0.84
C TRP A 58 10.05 18.88 0.00
N GLU A 59 9.11 18.49 0.83
CA GLU A 59 8.41 19.40 1.73
C GLU A 59 8.17 18.77 3.10
N ILE A 60 8.20 19.59 4.15
CA ILE A 60 7.77 19.19 5.49
C ILE A 60 6.25 19.33 5.52
N LEU A 61 5.55 18.26 5.88
CA LEU A 61 4.10 18.25 6.05
C LEU A 61 3.70 18.64 7.47
N GLU A 62 4.44 18.14 8.46
CA GLU A 62 4.13 18.34 9.87
C GLU A 62 5.37 18.14 10.74
N GLU A 63 5.48 18.95 11.81
CA GLU A 63 6.42 18.75 12.91
C GLU A 63 5.64 18.25 14.12
N CYS A 64 6.14 17.21 14.80
CA CYS A 64 5.45 16.61 15.94
C CYS A 64 6.44 16.01 16.95
N ASP A 65 5.93 15.59 18.08
CA ASP A 65 6.72 14.89 19.07
C ASP A 65 7.10 13.49 18.60
N ASP A 66 8.20 12.96 19.10
CA ASP A 66 8.80 11.72 18.64
C ASP A 66 7.89 10.50 18.82
N ASP A 67 7.03 10.52 19.82
CA ASP A 67 6.02 9.47 20.11
C ASP A 67 4.84 9.50 19.12
N GLN A 68 4.58 10.65 18.49
CA GLN A 68 3.50 10.82 17.52
C GLN A 68 3.93 10.51 16.08
N LEU A 69 5.25 10.44 15.79
CA LEU A 69 5.78 10.28 14.44
C LEU A 69 5.13 9.12 13.67
N ASN A 70 5.01 7.95 14.29
CA ASN A 70 4.44 6.78 13.63
C ASN A 70 2.96 6.98 13.26
N ALA A 71 2.18 7.56 14.16
CA ALA A 71 0.77 7.82 13.93
C ALA A 71 0.57 8.86 12.81
N LYS A 72 1.40 9.91 12.84
CA LYS A 72 1.37 10.96 11.83
C LYS A 72 1.83 10.48 10.46
N GLU A 73 2.87 9.65 10.39
CA GLU A 73 3.30 9.03 9.12
C GLU A 73 2.18 8.19 8.51
N ILE A 74 1.53 7.33 9.30
CA ILE A 74 0.39 6.52 8.85
C ILE A 74 -0.74 7.40 8.32
N PHE A 75 -1.10 8.45 9.06
CA PHE A 75 -2.12 9.41 8.65
C PHE A 75 -1.79 10.05 7.28
N TRP A 76 -0.56 10.53 7.09
CA TRP A 76 -0.15 11.19 5.87
C TRP A 76 0.01 10.24 4.67
N ILE A 77 0.41 8.98 4.91
CA ILE A 77 0.44 7.92 3.89
C ILE A 77 -0.97 7.63 3.37
N ASP A 78 -1.96 7.51 4.27
CA ASP A 78 -3.36 7.30 3.90
C ASP A 78 -3.94 8.55 3.22
N TYR A 79 -3.66 9.75 3.75
CA TYR A 79 -4.14 11.01 3.19
C TYR A 79 -3.71 11.24 1.74
N TYR A 80 -2.45 10.95 1.42
CA TYR A 80 -1.90 11.08 0.06
C TYR A 80 -1.99 9.78 -0.75
N ASP A 81 -2.54 8.71 -0.19
CA ASP A 81 -2.66 7.37 -0.82
C ASP A 81 -1.33 6.85 -1.39
N THR A 82 -0.23 7.15 -0.70
CA THR A 82 1.12 6.84 -1.23
C THR A 82 1.50 5.37 -1.10
N TYR A 83 0.74 4.57 -0.35
CA TYR A 83 0.88 3.12 -0.28
C TYR A 83 0.34 2.42 -1.53
N ILE A 84 -0.77 2.90 -2.10
CA ILE A 84 -1.41 2.31 -3.30
C ILE A 84 -0.89 2.98 -4.57
N SER A 85 -0.92 4.31 -4.61
CA SER A 85 -0.61 5.10 -5.81
C SER A 85 0.80 5.70 -5.83
N GLY A 86 1.53 5.68 -4.70
CA GLY A 86 2.84 6.28 -4.52
C GLY A 86 4.01 5.30 -4.42
N TYR A 87 4.99 5.64 -3.57
CA TYR A 87 6.21 4.88 -3.37
C TYR A 87 6.30 4.24 -1.98
N ASN A 88 5.32 4.40 -1.10
CA ASN A 88 5.31 3.71 0.19
C ASN A 88 5.02 2.22 -0.01
N MET A 89 5.82 1.35 0.60
CA MET A 89 5.64 -0.11 0.52
C MET A 89 4.82 -0.68 1.68
N THR A 90 4.54 0.14 2.68
CA THR A 90 3.74 -0.18 3.87
C THR A 90 2.82 0.97 4.19
N VAL A 91 1.85 0.72 5.04
CA VAL A 91 0.93 1.75 5.57
C VAL A 91 1.59 2.71 6.57
N GLY A 92 2.90 2.58 6.81
CA GLY A 92 3.67 3.40 7.74
C GLY A 92 3.89 2.75 9.12
N GLY A 93 4.61 3.47 9.96
CA GLY A 93 5.04 2.98 11.27
C GLY A 93 6.26 2.05 11.22
N GLN A 94 7.14 2.13 12.22
CA GLN A 94 8.27 1.21 12.34
C GLN A 94 7.78 -0.15 12.83
N THR A 95 7.93 -1.17 11.95
CA THR A 95 7.80 -2.61 12.25
C THR A 95 6.53 -3.05 13.00
N GLY A 96 5.49 -3.38 12.21
CA GLY A 96 4.32 -4.09 12.70
C GLY A 96 3.32 -3.22 13.47
N LEU A 97 2.19 -3.78 13.77
CA LEU A 97 1.25 -3.23 14.76
C LEU A 97 2.01 -3.04 16.08
N ASN A 98 2.48 -1.84 16.33
CA ASN A 98 3.20 -1.57 17.57
C ASN A 98 2.19 -1.42 18.73
N ALA A 99 2.68 -1.54 19.95
CA ALA A 99 1.85 -1.48 21.16
C ALA A 99 0.98 -0.20 21.25
N TRP A 100 1.35 0.86 20.53
CA TRP A 100 0.54 2.07 20.42
C TRP A 100 -0.70 1.86 19.53
N GLN A 101 -0.56 1.18 18.38
CA GLN A 101 -1.70 0.88 17.50
C GLN A 101 -2.69 -0.07 18.16
N GLU A 102 -2.21 -1.06 18.92
CA GLU A 102 -3.10 -1.94 19.71
C GLU A 102 -3.85 -1.16 20.79
N LYS A 103 -3.17 -0.24 21.48
CA LYS A 103 -3.76 0.58 22.53
C LYS A 103 -4.72 1.65 22.01
N HIS A 104 -4.49 2.17 20.81
CA HIS A 104 -5.25 3.29 20.20
C HIS A 104 -5.93 2.89 18.90
N PHE A 105 -6.23 1.60 18.71
CA PHE A 105 -6.77 1.06 17.46
C PHE A 105 -8.09 1.72 17.04
N GLU A 106 -8.98 1.98 18.00
CA GLU A 106 -10.27 2.64 17.75
C GLU A 106 -10.08 4.10 17.33
N GLU A 107 -9.22 4.83 18.01
CA GLU A 107 -8.88 6.21 17.67
C GLU A 107 -8.18 6.32 16.31
N TRP A 108 -7.30 5.37 16.01
CA TRP A 108 -6.64 5.26 14.71
C TRP A 108 -7.64 4.97 13.58
N GLN A 109 -8.58 4.04 13.77
CA GLN A 109 -9.64 3.77 12.79
C GLN A 109 -10.56 4.97 12.58
N ASP A 110 -10.89 5.69 13.65
CA ASP A 110 -11.72 6.90 13.57
C ASP A 110 -11.00 8.01 12.79
N ASN A 111 -9.71 8.21 13.02
CA ASN A 111 -8.88 9.17 12.30
C ASN A 111 -8.76 8.81 10.80
N LEU A 112 -8.59 7.53 10.45
CA LEU A 112 -8.62 7.07 9.06
C LEU A 112 -9.98 7.33 8.40
N SER A 113 -11.07 7.06 9.13
CA SER A 113 -12.43 7.29 8.66
C SER A 113 -12.70 8.78 8.44
N LYS A 114 -12.27 9.63 9.37
CA LYS A 114 -12.36 11.11 9.26
C LYS A 114 -11.53 11.64 8.10
N GLY A 115 -10.31 11.13 7.90
CA GLY A 115 -9.45 11.50 6.75
C GLY A 115 -10.11 11.17 5.42
N ARG A 116 -10.71 10.00 5.28
CA ARG A 116 -11.49 9.61 4.09
C ARG A 116 -12.74 10.47 3.90
N GLY A 117 -13.43 10.82 4.99
CA GLY A 117 -14.57 11.72 4.97
C GLY A 117 -14.21 13.11 4.45
N LEU A 118 -13.12 13.68 4.97
CA LEU A 118 -12.58 14.97 4.55
C LEU A 118 -12.14 14.98 3.08
N LEU A 119 -11.52 13.90 2.60
CA LEU A 119 -11.15 13.80 1.19
C LEU A 119 -12.38 13.74 0.28
N LYS A 120 -13.41 12.98 0.68
CA LYS A 120 -14.68 12.89 -0.04
C LYS A 120 -15.41 14.24 -0.08
N GLU A 121 -15.35 15.01 0.99
CA GLU A 121 -15.98 16.33 1.09
C GLU A 121 -15.22 17.41 0.31
N LYS A 122 -13.89 17.45 0.47
CA LYS A 122 -13.04 18.49 -0.14
C LYS A 122 -12.71 18.22 -1.61
N ASN A 123 -12.67 16.98 -2.03
CA ASN A 123 -12.33 16.60 -3.41
C ASN A 123 -13.06 15.32 -3.84
N PRO A 124 -14.39 15.39 -4.06
CA PRO A 124 -15.21 14.22 -4.38
C PRO A 124 -14.80 13.54 -5.70
N GLU A 125 -14.31 14.29 -6.68
CA GLU A 125 -13.86 13.74 -7.97
C GLU A 125 -12.60 12.87 -7.78
N LYS A 126 -11.63 13.37 -7.03
CA LYS A 126 -10.41 12.62 -6.72
C LYS A 126 -10.68 11.41 -5.83
N PHE A 127 -11.62 11.51 -4.89
CA PHE A 127 -12.05 10.39 -4.07
C PHE A 127 -12.67 9.27 -4.94
N GLU A 128 -13.52 9.63 -5.89
CA GLU A 128 -14.14 8.66 -6.79
C GLU A 128 -13.14 8.07 -7.79
N GLU A 129 -12.18 8.87 -8.28
CA GLU A 129 -11.07 8.39 -9.11
C GLU A 129 -10.23 7.33 -8.38
N ILE A 130 -9.83 7.61 -7.14
CA ILE A 130 -9.07 6.67 -6.30
C ILE A 130 -9.89 5.40 -6.05
N ARG A 131 -11.18 5.53 -5.76
CA ARG A 131 -12.09 4.40 -5.57
C ARG A 131 -12.19 3.52 -6.82
N GLN A 132 -12.29 4.14 -8.00
CA GLN A 132 -12.35 3.42 -9.28
C GLN A 132 -11.01 2.79 -9.65
N LEU A 133 -9.87 3.43 -9.37
CA LEU A 133 -8.55 2.85 -9.55
C LEU A 133 -8.35 1.63 -8.65
N GLY A 134 -8.72 1.71 -7.38
CA GLY A 134 -8.69 0.58 -6.45
C GLY A 134 -9.54 -0.60 -6.90
N THR A 135 -10.72 -0.35 -7.52
CA THR A 135 -11.57 -1.40 -8.05
C THR A 135 -11.05 -1.99 -9.36
N LYS A 136 -10.34 -1.21 -10.19
CA LYS A 136 -9.74 -1.71 -11.45
C LYS A 136 -8.50 -2.58 -11.21
N THR A 137 -7.63 -2.21 -10.28
CA THR A 137 -6.40 -2.96 -9.98
C THR A 137 -6.66 -4.27 -9.22
N SER A 138 -7.82 -4.41 -8.56
CA SER A 138 -8.20 -5.64 -7.86
C SER A 138 -8.93 -6.68 -8.72
N LYS A 139 -9.29 -6.34 -9.96
CA LYS A 139 -10.00 -7.23 -10.89
C LYS A 139 -9.02 -7.91 -11.85
N VAL A 140 -8.18 -8.78 -11.32
CA VAL A 140 -7.41 -9.70 -12.16
C VAL A 140 -8.24 -10.97 -12.30
N PRO A 141 -8.75 -11.29 -13.50
CA PRO A 141 -9.54 -12.48 -13.72
C PRO A 141 -8.68 -13.74 -13.55
N VAL A 142 -9.30 -14.78 -13.00
CA VAL A 142 -8.62 -16.06 -12.74
C VAL A 142 -9.51 -17.22 -13.16
N ARG A 143 -8.90 -18.31 -13.59
CA ARG A 143 -9.57 -19.55 -13.94
C ARG A 143 -9.19 -20.65 -12.96
N CYS A 144 -10.19 -21.38 -12.47
CA CYS A 144 -10.04 -22.68 -11.84
C CYS A 144 -9.94 -23.74 -12.95
N ILE A 145 -8.80 -24.40 -13.09
CA ILE A 145 -8.52 -25.28 -14.24
C ILE A 145 -9.42 -26.53 -14.20
N GLU A 146 -9.53 -27.21 -13.06
CA GLU A 146 -10.27 -28.46 -12.94
C GLU A 146 -11.77 -28.32 -13.18
N LEU A 147 -12.34 -27.19 -12.78
CA LEU A 147 -13.76 -26.93 -12.91
C LEU A 147 -14.11 -26.08 -14.15
N ASN A 148 -13.08 -25.59 -14.84
CA ASN A 148 -13.19 -24.65 -15.95
C ASN A 148 -14.06 -23.41 -15.62
N LEU A 149 -13.99 -22.95 -14.34
CA LEU A 149 -14.73 -21.78 -13.89
C LEU A 149 -13.86 -20.54 -13.99
N ILE A 150 -14.44 -19.48 -14.58
CA ILE A 150 -13.81 -18.18 -14.71
C ILE A 150 -14.41 -17.22 -13.70
N PHE A 151 -13.56 -16.49 -12.99
CA PHE A 151 -13.94 -15.48 -12.04
C PHE A 151 -13.34 -14.14 -12.47
N ASP A 152 -14.11 -13.07 -12.33
CA ASP A 152 -13.70 -11.70 -12.67
C ASP A 152 -12.60 -11.14 -11.75
N SER A 153 -12.35 -11.80 -10.62
CA SER A 153 -11.30 -11.43 -9.68
C SER A 153 -10.91 -12.59 -8.76
N ILE A 154 -9.69 -12.51 -8.22
CA ILE A 154 -9.23 -13.43 -7.16
C ILE A 154 -10.16 -13.41 -5.95
N SER A 155 -10.71 -12.24 -5.61
CA SER A 155 -11.64 -12.09 -4.47
C SER A 155 -12.98 -12.78 -4.72
N SER A 156 -13.50 -12.78 -5.96
CA SER A 156 -14.73 -13.52 -6.30
C SER A 156 -14.50 -15.02 -6.28
N ALA A 157 -13.36 -15.49 -6.78
CA ALA A 157 -12.97 -16.90 -6.68
C ALA A 157 -12.85 -17.36 -5.22
N ALA A 158 -12.27 -16.56 -4.36
CA ALA A 158 -12.15 -16.87 -2.94
C ALA A 158 -13.51 -16.89 -2.23
N ARG A 159 -14.43 -15.99 -2.57
CA ARG A 159 -15.82 -16.03 -2.04
C ARG A 159 -16.58 -17.27 -2.51
N TRP A 160 -16.51 -17.60 -3.81
CA TRP A 160 -17.09 -18.82 -4.36
C TRP A 160 -16.60 -20.07 -3.63
N SER A 161 -15.33 -20.12 -3.24
CA SER A 161 -14.78 -21.27 -2.51
C SER A 161 -15.44 -21.54 -1.14
N GLN A 162 -16.18 -20.56 -0.61
CA GLN A 162 -16.90 -20.63 0.66
C GLN A 162 -18.40 -20.98 0.48
N THR A 163 -18.86 -21.15 -0.76
CA THR A 163 -20.24 -21.52 -1.07
C THR A 163 -20.39 -23.05 -1.22
N ASP A 164 -21.61 -23.53 -1.20
CA ASP A 164 -21.94 -24.95 -1.43
C ASP A 164 -21.66 -25.41 -2.86
N ASP A 165 -21.48 -24.46 -3.80
CA ASP A 165 -21.09 -24.75 -5.19
C ASP A 165 -19.65 -25.23 -5.32
N ASN A 166 -18.84 -25.09 -4.27
CA ASN A 166 -17.48 -25.62 -4.23
C ASN A 166 -17.48 -27.10 -3.82
N PRO A 167 -17.22 -28.04 -4.74
CA PRO A 167 -17.26 -29.49 -4.43
C PRO A 167 -16.34 -29.90 -3.30
N ASN A 168 -15.19 -29.24 -3.16
CA ASN A 168 -14.19 -29.53 -2.12
C ASN A 168 -14.53 -28.90 -0.77
N ARG A 169 -15.52 -28.00 -0.68
CA ARG A 169 -15.96 -27.30 0.55
C ARG A 169 -14.83 -26.72 1.39
N LYS A 170 -13.72 -26.35 0.75
CA LYS A 170 -12.54 -25.76 1.41
C LYS A 170 -12.46 -24.28 1.10
N ALA A 171 -12.62 -23.44 2.10
CA ALA A 171 -12.41 -22.00 1.98
C ALA A 171 -10.98 -21.70 1.55
N ILE A 172 -10.81 -20.89 0.52
CA ILE A 172 -9.53 -20.52 -0.08
C ILE A 172 -9.27 -19.03 0.20
N LYS A 173 -8.09 -18.72 0.71
CA LYS A 173 -7.68 -17.31 0.90
C LYS A 173 -7.23 -16.70 -0.44
N PRO A 174 -7.55 -15.43 -0.74
CA PRO A 174 -7.11 -14.76 -1.97
C PRO A 174 -5.61 -14.86 -2.23
N GLN A 175 -4.79 -14.70 -1.18
CA GLN A 175 -3.33 -14.79 -1.28
C GLN A 175 -2.86 -16.18 -1.72
N SER A 176 -3.60 -17.23 -1.39
CA SER A 176 -3.28 -18.61 -1.80
C SER A 176 -3.51 -18.82 -3.29
N ILE A 177 -4.59 -18.23 -3.86
CA ILE A 177 -4.85 -18.24 -5.31
C ILE A 177 -3.73 -17.49 -6.03
N THR A 178 -3.39 -16.29 -5.55
CA THR A 178 -2.26 -15.50 -6.10
C THR A 178 -0.96 -16.29 -6.13
N ARG A 179 -0.66 -17.06 -5.06
CA ARG A 179 0.56 -17.89 -5.00
C ARG A 179 0.55 -19.00 -6.04
N VAL A 180 -0.59 -19.63 -6.30
CA VAL A 180 -0.70 -20.67 -7.34
C VAL A 180 -0.50 -20.04 -8.72
N CYS A 181 -1.21 -18.96 -9.04
CA CYS A 181 -1.10 -18.26 -10.33
C CYS A 181 0.33 -17.77 -10.62
N ARG A 182 1.13 -17.47 -9.58
CA ARG A 182 2.53 -17.04 -9.71
C ARG A 182 3.54 -18.21 -9.67
N GLY A 183 3.08 -19.44 -9.62
CA GLY A 183 3.95 -20.63 -9.57
C GLY A 183 4.62 -20.89 -8.21
N GLY A 184 4.33 -20.08 -7.17
CA GLY A 184 4.89 -20.25 -5.82
C GLY A 184 4.24 -21.39 -5.02
N ARG A 185 3.18 -22.00 -5.55
CA ARG A 185 2.47 -23.16 -5.00
C ARG A 185 1.78 -23.91 -6.13
N LYS A 186 1.73 -25.25 -6.05
CA LYS A 186 1.10 -26.06 -7.11
C LYS A 186 -0.43 -25.91 -7.12
N THR A 187 -1.09 -26.05 -5.98
CA THR A 187 -2.56 -26.03 -5.87
C THR A 187 -3.01 -25.32 -4.60
N THR A 188 -4.25 -24.84 -4.58
CA THR A 188 -4.94 -24.41 -3.36
C THR A 188 -6.42 -24.79 -3.39
N GLY A 189 -6.97 -25.24 -2.26
CA GLY A 189 -8.32 -25.78 -2.18
C GLY A 189 -8.54 -27.07 -2.97
N GLY A 190 -7.45 -27.73 -3.43
CA GLY A 190 -7.52 -28.89 -4.32
C GLY A 190 -7.56 -28.53 -5.81
N TYR A 191 -7.36 -27.25 -6.17
CA TYR A 191 -7.46 -26.74 -7.55
C TYR A 191 -6.17 -26.05 -8.00
N HIS A 192 -5.92 -26.12 -9.32
CA HIS A 192 -4.96 -25.26 -10.00
C HIS A 192 -5.65 -23.97 -10.45
N TRP A 193 -4.90 -22.86 -10.41
CA TRP A 193 -5.38 -21.53 -10.73
C TRP A 193 -4.42 -20.84 -11.67
N GLU A 194 -4.94 -20.12 -12.64
CA GLU A 194 -4.16 -19.31 -13.55
C GLU A 194 -4.79 -17.93 -13.76
N TYR A 195 -3.99 -16.95 -14.14
CA TYR A 195 -4.48 -15.67 -14.62
C TYR A 195 -4.98 -15.80 -16.06
N ILE A 196 -6.01 -15.02 -16.40
CA ILE A 196 -6.54 -14.92 -17.76
C ILE A 196 -6.17 -13.56 -18.34
#